data_fe9d143199a1d0c35531da61170c83bb
#
_entry.id   fe9d143199a1d0c35531da61170c83bb
#
_cell.length_a   1.000
_cell.length_b   1.000
_cell.length_c   1.000
_cell.angle_alpha   90.00
_cell.angle_beta   90.00
_cell.angle_gamma   90.00
#
_symmetry.space_group_name_H-M   'P 1'
#
loop_
_entity.id
_entity.type
_entity.pdbx_description
1 polymer ?
#
loop_
_entity_poly.entity_id
_entity_poly.type
_entity_poly.pdbx_seq_one_letter_code
_entity_poly.pdbx_strand_id
1 'polypeptide(L)'
;CEPRMTTVGSQDTTGPMTRDELKELACLGFTSDLVMQSFCHTVAYPKPVDIETQHTLPEFIRTRGGVALKPGDGIIHSWLNRMLLPDTVGTGGDSHTRFPIGISFPAGSGLVAFGAALGVIPLDMPESVLVRFSGEMQPGITLRDLVNAIPYAAIQKGLLTVEKENKKNIFSGRCLEIEGLSDLKIEQAFELSDASAERSASGCTVLLDEEPILEYLKSNVVLLRWLISEGYGDPRTLERRAQKMESWIKNPVLLKPDSNAKYAATIEIDLNE
;
A
#
# COMPACT_ATOMS: atom_id res chain seq x y z
N CYS A 1 -14.58 -12.94 1.80
CA CYS A 1 -14.70 -11.84 2.79
C CYS A 1 -14.88 -10.51 2.05
N GLU A 2 -15.30 -9.50 2.78
CA GLU A 2 -15.54 -8.14 2.26
C GLU A 2 -14.81 -7.14 3.18
N PRO A 3 -13.48 -7.06 3.10
CA PRO A 3 -12.72 -6.15 3.95
C PRO A 3 -13.06 -4.69 3.62
N ARG A 4 -13.12 -3.88 4.67
CA ARG A 4 -13.33 -2.44 4.52
C ARG A 4 -12.08 -1.77 3.98
N MET A 5 -12.24 -1.03 2.88
CA MET A 5 -11.18 -0.24 2.26
C MET A 5 -11.04 1.11 2.94
N THR A 6 -10.00 1.30 3.73
CA THR A 6 -9.73 2.57 4.42
C THR A 6 -8.88 3.52 3.58
N THR A 7 -8.13 3.00 2.64
CA THR A 7 -7.26 3.77 1.75
C THR A 7 -7.32 3.21 0.35
N VAL A 8 -7.64 4.05 -0.63
CA VAL A 8 -7.75 3.69 -2.04
C VAL A 8 -6.85 4.59 -2.88
N GLY A 9 -5.96 3.98 -3.64
CA GLY A 9 -5.06 4.68 -4.57
C GLY A 9 -5.52 4.59 -6.01
N SER A 10 -5.52 5.70 -6.71
CA SER A 10 -5.74 5.79 -8.15
C SER A 10 -4.62 6.61 -8.78
N GLN A 11 -4.14 6.19 -9.93
CA GLN A 11 -3.08 6.88 -10.66
C GLN A 11 -3.54 7.20 -12.10
N ASP A 12 -2.82 8.06 -12.78
CA ASP A 12 -3.26 8.67 -14.04
C ASP A 12 -3.45 7.69 -15.20
N THR A 13 -2.78 6.54 -15.24
CA THR A 13 -2.98 5.54 -16.29
C THR A 13 -4.23 4.70 -16.11
N THR A 14 -4.72 4.53 -14.87
CA THR A 14 -5.96 3.80 -14.56
C THR A 14 -7.11 4.73 -14.13
N GLY A 15 -6.81 5.95 -13.75
CA GLY A 15 -7.77 6.94 -13.24
C GLY A 15 -8.94 7.24 -14.18
N PRO A 16 -8.74 7.40 -15.51
CA PRO A 16 -9.84 7.58 -16.45
C PRO A 16 -10.82 6.40 -16.45
N MET A 17 -10.32 5.18 -16.44
CA MET A 17 -11.15 3.97 -16.35
C MET A 17 -11.87 3.88 -15.00
N THR A 18 -11.17 4.14 -13.90
CA THR A 18 -11.77 4.21 -12.55
C THR A 18 -12.88 5.27 -12.48
N ARG A 19 -12.68 6.44 -13.11
CA ARG A 19 -13.70 7.49 -13.22
C ARG A 19 -14.95 7.00 -13.95
N ASP A 20 -14.76 6.29 -15.05
CA ASP A 20 -15.88 5.83 -15.87
C ASP A 20 -16.67 4.73 -15.12
N GLU A 21 -16.00 3.80 -14.48
CA GLU A 21 -16.62 2.82 -13.56
C GLU A 21 -17.38 3.50 -12.40
N LEU A 22 -16.80 4.55 -11.80
CA LEU A 22 -17.48 5.34 -10.75
C LEU A 22 -18.75 6.04 -11.24
N LYS A 23 -18.78 6.48 -12.51
CA LYS A 23 -19.98 7.03 -13.12
C LYS A 23 -21.05 5.95 -13.35
N GLU A 24 -20.66 4.77 -13.81
CA GLU A 24 -21.57 3.63 -13.98
C GLU A 24 -22.17 3.19 -12.64
N LEU A 25 -21.38 3.22 -11.55
CA LEU A 25 -21.87 2.99 -10.19
C LEU A 25 -22.72 4.15 -9.61
N ALA A 26 -22.95 5.22 -10.37
CA ALA A 26 -23.63 6.45 -9.90
C ALA A 26 -23.03 7.02 -8.60
N CYS A 27 -21.71 6.89 -8.43
CA CYS A 27 -21.01 7.34 -7.23
C CYS A 27 -21.04 8.86 -7.11
N LEU A 28 -21.75 9.38 -6.11
CA LEU A 28 -21.82 10.81 -5.79
C LEU A 28 -20.83 11.22 -4.70
N GLY A 29 -20.31 10.26 -3.94
CA GLY A 29 -19.33 10.46 -2.86
C GLY A 29 -18.65 9.16 -2.49
N PHE A 30 -17.41 9.25 -2.06
CA PHE A 30 -16.64 8.08 -1.63
C PHE A 30 -17.06 7.61 -0.24
N THR A 31 -17.24 6.30 -0.10
CA THR A 31 -17.48 5.65 1.20
C THR A 31 -16.18 5.25 1.87
N SER A 32 -15.13 4.98 1.10
CA SER A 32 -13.78 4.79 1.64
C SER A 32 -13.30 6.03 2.39
N ASP A 33 -12.58 5.84 3.48
CA ASP A 33 -12.13 6.94 4.33
C ASP A 33 -11.20 7.93 3.60
N LEU A 34 -10.36 7.42 2.69
CA LEU A 34 -9.46 8.23 1.87
C LEU A 34 -9.30 7.60 0.48
N VAL A 35 -9.64 8.37 -0.54
CA VAL A 35 -9.35 8.08 -1.95
C VAL A 35 -8.38 9.12 -2.46
N MET A 36 -7.23 8.70 -2.99
CA MET A 36 -6.19 9.58 -3.51
C MET A 36 -5.92 9.30 -4.99
N GLN A 37 -5.91 10.35 -5.79
CA GLN A 37 -5.52 10.34 -7.20
C GLN A 37 -4.18 11.01 -7.39
N SER A 38 -3.27 10.37 -8.13
CA SER A 38 -2.00 10.95 -8.54
C SER A 38 -1.87 11.07 -10.06
N PHE A 39 -0.87 11.84 -10.47
CA PHE A 39 -0.48 12.03 -11.87
C PHE A 39 1.04 11.84 -11.97
N CYS A 40 1.46 10.57 -12.04
CA CYS A 40 2.87 10.19 -11.94
C CYS A 40 3.45 9.53 -13.19
N HIS A 41 2.61 9.01 -14.10
CA HIS A 41 3.08 8.29 -15.29
C HIS A 41 3.05 9.14 -16.58
N THR A 42 2.14 10.09 -16.66
CA THR A 42 1.85 10.82 -17.91
C THR A 42 2.33 12.26 -17.91
N VAL A 43 3.10 12.68 -16.90
CA VAL A 43 3.48 14.10 -16.73
C VAL A 43 4.67 14.51 -17.58
N ALA A 44 5.69 13.65 -17.72
CA ALA A 44 6.93 14.01 -18.39
C ALA A 44 6.77 14.17 -19.92
N TYR A 45 5.95 13.30 -20.52
CA TYR A 45 5.69 13.30 -21.96
C TYR A 45 4.19 13.10 -22.23
N PRO A 46 3.32 14.07 -21.87
CA PRO A 46 1.88 13.91 -21.96
C PRO A 46 1.39 13.93 -23.41
N LYS A 47 0.45 13.02 -23.72
CA LYS A 47 -0.37 13.11 -24.93
C LYS A 47 -1.53 14.09 -24.70
N PRO A 48 -2.22 14.57 -25.73
CA PRO A 48 -3.39 15.44 -25.56
C PRO A 48 -4.44 14.88 -24.61
N VAL A 49 -4.72 13.57 -24.63
CA VAL A 49 -5.64 12.90 -23.73
C VAL A 49 -5.16 12.91 -22.27
N ASP A 50 -3.87 12.86 -22.05
CA ASP A 50 -3.28 12.91 -20.69
C ASP A 50 -3.46 14.33 -20.11
N ILE A 51 -3.28 15.36 -20.93
CA ILE A 51 -3.50 16.76 -20.54
C ILE A 51 -4.96 16.98 -20.18
N GLU A 52 -5.91 16.47 -20.97
CA GLU A 52 -7.34 16.52 -20.65
C GLU A 52 -7.63 15.81 -19.34
N THR A 53 -7.05 14.63 -19.11
CA THR A 53 -7.18 13.88 -17.87
C THR A 53 -6.64 14.67 -16.68
N GLN A 54 -5.46 15.28 -16.80
CA GLN A 54 -4.83 16.09 -15.75
C GLN A 54 -5.68 17.31 -15.38
N HIS A 55 -6.48 17.84 -16.29
CA HIS A 55 -7.40 18.96 -16.02
C HIS A 55 -8.75 18.52 -15.47
N THR A 56 -9.31 17.39 -15.89
CA THR A 56 -10.68 16.99 -15.57
C THR A 56 -10.80 16.04 -14.40
N LEU A 57 -9.84 15.13 -14.22
CA LEU A 57 -9.90 14.10 -13.19
C LEU A 57 -9.76 14.66 -11.76
N PRO A 58 -8.93 15.69 -11.48
CA PRO A 58 -8.83 16.28 -10.14
C PRO A 58 -10.17 16.80 -9.60
N GLU A 59 -10.94 17.50 -10.44
CA GLU A 59 -12.25 18.01 -10.06
C GLU A 59 -13.23 16.88 -9.77
N PHE A 60 -13.23 15.84 -10.63
CA PHE A 60 -14.08 14.67 -10.44
C PHE A 60 -13.80 13.97 -9.09
N ILE A 61 -12.54 13.82 -8.70
CA ILE A 61 -12.13 13.20 -7.45
C ILE A 61 -12.49 14.08 -6.24
N ARG A 62 -12.16 15.37 -6.29
CA ARG A 62 -12.40 16.30 -5.18
C ARG A 62 -13.88 16.50 -4.88
N THR A 63 -14.71 16.59 -5.90
CA THR A 63 -16.18 16.74 -5.72
C THR A 63 -16.83 15.54 -5.04
N ARG A 64 -16.14 14.39 -5.00
CA ARG A 64 -16.58 13.16 -4.32
C ARG A 64 -15.92 12.94 -2.96
N GLY A 65 -15.17 13.92 -2.46
CA GLY A 65 -14.50 13.85 -1.16
C GLY A 65 -13.14 13.20 -1.20
N GLY A 66 -12.53 13.03 -2.39
CA GLY A 66 -11.19 12.50 -2.55
C GLY A 66 -10.10 13.57 -2.55
N VAL A 67 -8.86 13.13 -2.54
CA VAL A 67 -7.64 13.94 -2.61
C VAL A 67 -7.02 13.76 -3.99
N ALA A 68 -6.81 14.84 -4.72
CA ALA A 68 -6.10 14.81 -5.98
C ALA A 68 -4.78 15.56 -5.85
N LEU A 69 -3.68 14.89 -6.15
CA LEU A 69 -2.37 15.50 -6.28
C LEU A 69 -2.30 16.32 -7.57
N LYS A 70 -1.37 17.26 -7.62
CA LYS A 70 -1.09 18.02 -8.82
C LYS A 70 -0.17 17.21 -9.75
N PRO A 71 -0.26 17.38 -11.08
CA PRO A 71 0.70 16.79 -11.99
C PRO A 71 2.14 17.16 -11.61
N GLY A 72 3.00 16.16 -11.44
CA GLY A 72 4.39 16.35 -11.06
C GLY A 72 4.69 16.31 -9.55
N ASP A 73 3.70 16.17 -8.69
CA ASP A 73 3.93 16.07 -7.23
C ASP A 73 4.68 14.79 -6.81
N GLY A 74 4.75 13.81 -7.68
CA GLY A 74 5.44 12.55 -7.44
C GLY A 74 4.57 11.31 -7.59
N ILE A 75 5.14 10.17 -7.24
CA ILE A 75 4.51 8.86 -7.41
C ILE A 75 3.49 8.57 -6.32
N ILE A 76 2.39 7.90 -6.71
CA ILE A 76 1.28 7.55 -5.81
C ILE A 76 1.75 6.76 -4.58
N HIS A 77 2.69 5.84 -4.75
CA HIS A 77 3.14 4.96 -3.68
C HIS A 77 3.77 5.73 -2.51
N SER A 78 4.64 6.70 -2.81
CA SER A 78 5.25 7.56 -1.79
C SER A 78 4.21 8.38 -1.04
N TRP A 79 3.18 8.89 -1.73
CA TRP A 79 2.11 9.66 -1.10
C TRP A 79 1.16 8.79 -0.28
N LEU A 80 0.69 7.66 -0.83
CA LEU A 80 -0.19 6.75 -0.08
C LEU A 80 0.47 6.24 1.18
N ASN A 81 1.77 5.90 1.11
CA ASN A 81 2.51 5.46 2.28
C ASN A 81 2.77 6.54 3.34
N ARG A 82 2.34 7.79 3.09
CA ARG A 82 2.23 8.87 4.09
C ARG A 82 0.82 9.01 4.69
N MET A 83 -0.14 8.24 4.20
CA MET A 83 -1.56 8.38 4.55
C MET A 83 -2.11 7.18 5.30
N LEU A 84 -1.30 6.16 5.58
CA LEU A 84 -1.75 4.91 6.15
C LEU A 84 -2.14 5.04 7.63
N LEU A 85 -3.12 4.22 8.02
CA LEU A 85 -3.42 3.92 9.41
C LEU A 85 -2.97 2.48 9.68
N PRO A 86 -2.38 2.20 10.84
CA PRO A 86 -1.98 0.84 11.22
C PRO A 86 -3.16 -0.14 11.16
N ASP A 87 -2.87 -1.39 10.83
CA ASP A 87 -3.82 -2.50 10.84
C ASP A 87 -5.08 -2.28 9.99
N THR A 88 -4.95 -1.50 8.91
CA THR A 88 -6.05 -1.24 7.98
C THR A 88 -5.82 -1.87 6.62
N VAL A 89 -6.90 -2.02 5.87
CA VAL A 89 -6.89 -2.62 4.54
C VAL A 89 -7.11 -1.55 3.47
N GLY A 90 -6.40 -1.68 2.35
CA GLY A 90 -6.60 -0.81 1.22
C GLY A 90 -6.45 -1.50 -0.13
N THR A 91 -6.62 -0.71 -1.18
CA THR A 91 -6.47 -1.14 -2.57
C THR A 91 -5.94 -0.01 -3.43
N GLY A 92 -5.56 -0.31 -4.65
CA GLY A 92 -5.18 0.69 -5.63
C GLY A 92 -4.96 0.09 -7.01
N GLY A 93 -4.95 0.95 -8.02
CA GLY A 93 -4.88 0.58 -9.43
C GLY A 93 -3.45 0.34 -9.93
N ASP A 94 -2.51 0.08 -9.05
CA ASP A 94 -1.11 -0.23 -9.37
C ASP A 94 -0.63 -1.42 -8.55
N SER A 95 0.17 -2.31 -9.15
CA SER A 95 0.72 -3.51 -8.50
C SER A 95 1.60 -3.19 -7.28
N HIS A 96 2.22 -2.00 -7.26
CA HIS A 96 3.04 -1.50 -6.17
C HIS A 96 2.24 -0.74 -5.10
N THR A 97 0.91 -0.81 -5.12
CA THR A 97 0.10 -0.35 -3.98
C THR A 97 0.31 -1.32 -2.83
N ARG A 98 1.32 -1.06 -1.99
CA ARG A 98 1.76 -1.92 -0.88
C ARG A 98 1.81 -1.13 0.41
N PHE A 99 1.15 -1.63 1.45
CA PHE A 99 1.00 -0.97 2.74
C PHE A 99 1.69 -1.77 3.84
N PRO A 100 2.90 -1.36 4.28
CA PRO A 100 3.69 -2.14 5.22
C PRO A 100 3.07 -2.26 6.62
N ILE A 101 2.38 -1.22 7.10
CA ILE A 101 1.77 -1.18 8.46
C ILE A 101 0.29 -1.57 8.48
N GLY A 102 -0.23 -1.99 7.36
CA GLY A 102 -1.54 -2.58 7.16
C GLY A 102 -1.39 -3.64 6.09
N ILE A 103 -2.39 -3.77 5.23
CA ILE A 103 -2.30 -4.62 4.05
C ILE A 103 -3.06 -3.99 2.89
N SER A 104 -2.62 -4.20 1.67
CA SER A 104 -3.31 -3.77 0.47
C SER A 104 -3.36 -4.86 -0.58
N PHE A 105 -4.45 -4.86 -1.32
CA PHE A 105 -4.68 -5.78 -2.43
C PHE A 105 -4.84 -4.96 -3.71
N PRO A 106 -3.79 -4.82 -4.53
CA PRO A 106 -3.88 -4.14 -5.82
C PRO A 106 -4.95 -4.76 -6.70
N ALA A 107 -5.68 -3.93 -7.44
CA ALA A 107 -6.82 -4.37 -8.22
C ALA A 107 -6.95 -3.58 -9.53
N GLY A 108 -7.69 -4.11 -10.46
CA GLY A 108 -8.10 -3.38 -11.68
C GLY A 108 -9.06 -2.23 -11.36
N SER A 109 -9.23 -1.33 -12.32
CA SER A 109 -10.01 -0.09 -12.18
C SER A 109 -11.43 -0.30 -11.64
N GLY A 110 -12.12 -1.37 -12.06
CA GLY A 110 -13.47 -1.71 -11.59
C GLY A 110 -13.51 -2.00 -10.09
N LEU A 111 -12.62 -2.84 -9.57
CA LEU A 111 -12.55 -3.13 -8.13
C LEU A 111 -12.06 -1.93 -7.32
N VAL A 112 -11.16 -1.12 -7.87
CA VAL A 112 -10.73 0.14 -7.25
C VAL A 112 -11.91 1.11 -7.13
N ALA A 113 -12.70 1.26 -8.20
CA ALA A 113 -13.92 2.07 -8.20
C ALA A 113 -14.96 1.54 -7.18
N PHE A 114 -15.15 0.22 -7.14
CA PHE A 114 -16.04 -0.43 -6.20
C PHE A 114 -15.60 -0.18 -4.75
N GLY A 115 -14.30 -0.36 -4.46
CA GLY A 115 -13.72 -0.06 -3.16
C GLY A 115 -13.87 1.40 -2.74
N ALA A 116 -13.67 2.35 -3.68
CA ALA A 116 -13.86 3.77 -3.42
C ALA A 116 -15.32 4.13 -3.14
N ALA A 117 -16.24 3.63 -3.99
CA ALA A 117 -17.66 3.96 -3.91
C ALA A 117 -18.37 3.30 -2.72
N LEU A 118 -18.11 2.02 -2.47
CA LEU A 118 -18.81 1.21 -1.46
C LEU A 118 -18.01 1.00 -0.18
N GLY A 119 -16.70 1.29 -0.20
CA GLY A 119 -15.82 1.12 0.94
C GLY A 119 -15.44 -0.34 1.25
N VAL A 120 -15.77 -1.28 0.39
CA VAL A 120 -15.44 -2.71 0.49
C VAL A 120 -15.11 -3.29 -0.87
N ILE A 121 -14.36 -4.39 -0.91
CA ILE A 121 -14.21 -5.20 -2.12
C ILE A 121 -14.46 -6.68 -1.79
N PRO A 122 -14.99 -7.48 -2.72
CA PRO A 122 -15.02 -8.93 -2.55
C PRO A 122 -13.59 -9.47 -2.66
N LEU A 123 -13.20 -10.34 -1.72
CA LEU A 123 -11.86 -10.91 -1.66
C LEU A 123 -11.93 -12.35 -1.15
N ASP A 124 -11.32 -13.26 -1.89
CA ASP A 124 -10.95 -14.57 -1.36
C ASP A 124 -9.69 -14.41 -0.52
N MET A 125 -9.76 -14.79 0.76
CA MET A 125 -8.65 -14.57 1.70
C MET A 125 -7.44 -15.40 1.26
N PRO A 126 -6.31 -14.77 0.88
CA PRO A 126 -5.12 -15.49 0.50
C PRO A 126 -4.49 -16.22 1.68
N GLU A 127 -3.78 -17.31 1.41
CA GLU A 127 -2.83 -17.88 2.37
C GLU A 127 -1.67 -16.90 2.59
N SER A 128 -0.97 -17.03 3.73
CA SER A 128 0.23 -16.25 4.01
C SER A 128 1.50 -17.08 3.92
N VAL A 129 2.59 -16.43 3.51
CA VAL A 129 3.96 -16.91 3.62
C VAL A 129 4.67 -16.04 4.66
N LEU A 130 5.21 -16.67 5.70
CA LEU A 130 5.99 -15.99 6.72
C LEU A 130 7.44 -15.85 6.25
N VAL A 131 7.98 -14.63 6.32
CA VAL A 131 9.40 -14.33 6.16
C VAL A 131 9.93 -13.83 7.50
N ARG A 132 10.80 -14.60 8.12
CA ARG A 132 11.36 -14.29 9.45
C ARG A 132 12.83 -13.99 9.32
N PHE A 133 13.20 -12.76 9.71
CA PHE A 133 14.59 -12.37 9.89
C PHE A 133 15.03 -12.60 11.34
N SER A 134 16.27 -13.02 11.54
CA SER A 134 16.89 -13.20 12.84
C SER A 134 18.32 -12.69 12.83
N GLY A 135 18.87 -12.40 14.00
CA GLY A 135 20.23 -11.85 14.11
C GLY A 135 20.28 -10.34 13.87
N GLU A 136 21.49 -9.83 13.63
CA GLU A 136 21.75 -8.41 13.43
C GLU A 136 22.33 -8.16 12.03
N MET A 137 21.87 -7.06 11.41
CA MET A 137 22.33 -6.67 10.09
C MET A 137 23.83 -6.33 10.11
N GLN A 138 24.62 -7.00 9.28
CA GLN A 138 26.05 -6.83 9.27
C GLN A 138 26.47 -5.51 8.60
N PRO A 139 27.62 -4.92 8.97
CA PRO A 139 28.14 -3.71 8.32
C PRO A 139 28.29 -3.89 6.81
N GLY A 140 27.77 -2.95 6.05
CA GLY A 140 27.79 -2.97 4.58
C GLY A 140 26.58 -3.61 3.93
N ILE A 141 25.73 -4.29 4.70
CA ILE A 141 24.42 -4.79 4.23
C ILE A 141 23.42 -3.64 4.22
N THR A 142 22.68 -3.54 3.14
CA THR A 142 21.66 -2.53 2.93
C THR A 142 20.26 -3.15 2.94
N LEU A 143 19.24 -2.32 3.04
CA LEU A 143 17.85 -2.79 2.93
C LEU A 143 17.58 -3.50 1.59
N ARG A 144 18.24 -3.06 0.51
CA ARG A 144 18.11 -3.69 -0.80
C ARG A 144 18.64 -5.14 -0.80
N ASP A 145 19.63 -5.44 0.00
CA ASP A 145 20.12 -6.81 0.16
C ASP A 145 19.08 -7.68 0.85
N LEU A 146 18.38 -7.15 1.87
CA LEU A 146 17.26 -7.85 2.52
C LEU A 146 16.12 -8.12 1.54
N VAL A 147 15.77 -7.13 0.69
CA VAL A 147 14.79 -7.31 -0.38
C VAL A 147 15.13 -8.48 -1.27
N ASN A 148 16.40 -8.63 -1.65
CA ASN A 148 16.89 -9.69 -2.52
C ASN A 148 17.10 -11.02 -1.79
N ALA A 149 17.38 -11.01 -0.50
CA ALA A 149 17.55 -12.21 0.31
C ALA A 149 16.26 -13.06 0.36
N ILE A 150 15.09 -12.42 0.35
CA ILE A 150 13.80 -13.13 0.41
C ILE A 150 13.62 -14.11 -0.78
N PRO A 151 13.68 -13.67 -2.05
CA PRO A 151 13.56 -14.61 -3.17
C PRO A 151 14.75 -15.55 -3.26
N TYR A 152 15.95 -15.13 -2.88
CA TYR A 152 17.13 -15.99 -2.86
C TYR A 152 16.95 -17.17 -1.89
N ALA A 153 16.53 -16.91 -0.66
CA ALA A 153 16.25 -17.95 0.32
C ALA A 153 15.11 -18.89 -0.15
N ALA A 154 14.08 -18.34 -0.83
CA ALA A 154 13.02 -19.16 -1.42
C ALA A 154 13.55 -20.08 -2.53
N ILE A 155 14.49 -19.62 -3.36
CA ILE A 155 15.15 -20.43 -4.39
C ILE A 155 15.93 -21.56 -3.74
N GLN A 156 16.75 -21.26 -2.74
CA GLN A 156 17.55 -22.27 -2.01
C GLN A 156 16.68 -23.37 -1.37
N LYS A 157 15.48 -23.00 -0.91
CA LYS A 157 14.50 -23.95 -0.34
C LYS A 157 13.64 -24.66 -1.40
N GLY A 158 13.87 -24.42 -2.70
CA GLY A 158 13.08 -25.01 -3.79
C GLY A 158 11.61 -24.55 -3.85
N LEU A 159 11.30 -23.39 -3.23
CA LEU A 159 9.98 -22.76 -3.19
C LEU A 159 9.76 -21.76 -4.33
N LEU A 160 10.84 -21.32 -4.96
CA LEU A 160 10.83 -20.42 -6.11
C LEU A 160 11.80 -20.95 -7.15
N THR A 161 11.39 -20.99 -8.43
CA THR A 161 12.25 -21.39 -9.54
C THR A 161 12.51 -20.22 -10.47
N VAL A 162 13.72 -20.10 -10.99
CA VAL A 162 14.09 -19.11 -12.02
C VAL A 162 13.81 -19.66 -13.43
N GLU A 163 13.83 -20.98 -13.60
CA GLU A 163 13.62 -21.65 -14.88
C GLU A 163 12.19 -21.47 -15.40
N LYS A 164 12.04 -21.51 -16.74
CA LYS A 164 10.73 -21.32 -17.39
C LYS A 164 9.82 -22.56 -17.29
N GLU A 165 10.41 -23.74 -17.19
CA GLU A 165 9.70 -25.02 -17.07
C GLU A 165 9.46 -25.38 -15.60
N ASN A 166 8.29 -25.97 -15.31
CA ASN A 166 7.89 -26.40 -13.96
C ASN A 166 7.97 -25.27 -12.91
N LYS A 167 7.54 -24.05 -13.29
CA LYS A 167 7.58 -22.87 -12.42
C LYS A 167 6.92 -23.12 -11.07
N LYS A 168 7.71 -22.89 -10.02
CA LYS A 168 7.20 -22.75 -8.65
C LYS A 168 7.36 -21.30 -8.22
N ASN A 169 6.34 -20.75 -7.59
CA ASN A 169 6.41 -19.46 -6.94
C ASN A 169 5.50 -19.49 -5.71
N ILE A 170 6.11 -19.70 -4.55
CA ILE A 170 5.38 -19.76 -3.27
C ILE A 170 4.66 -18.45 -2.95
N PHE A 171 5.15 -17.32 -3.47
CA PHE A 171 4.57 -16.02 -3.21
C PHE A 171 3.32 -15.72 -4.04
N SER A 172 3.19 -16.39 -5.21
CA SER A 172 2.12 -16.10 -6.16
C SER A 172 0.74 -16.28 -5.53
N GLY A 173 -0.06 -15.21 -5.54
CA GLY A 173 -1.41 -15.20 -5.00
C GLY A 173 -1.49 -15.26 -3.46
N ARG A 174 -0.36 -15.14 -2.74
CA ARG A 174 -0.29 -15.18 -1.27
C ARG A 174 0.12 -13.84 -0.69
N CYS A 175 -0.22 -13.62 0.58
CA CYS A 175 0.30 -12.51 1.36
C CYS A 175 1.69 -12.84 1.91
N LEU A 176 2.59 -11.85 1.92
CA LEU A 176 3.82 -11.93 2.69
C LEU A 176 3.60 -11.28 4.05
N GLU A 177 3.99 -11.98 5.11
CA GLU A 177 4.11 -11.44 6.45
C GLU A 177 5.59 -11.44 6.82
N ILE A 178 6.17 -10.26 7.05
CA ILE A 178 7.60 -10.08 7.33
C ILE A 178 7.75 -9.71 8.81
N GLU A 179 8.62 -10.43 9.53
CA GLU A 179 8.94 -10.18 10.94
C GLU A 179 10.45 -10.25 11.21
N GLY A 180 10.87 -9.79 12.38
CA GLY A 180 12.25 -9.79 12.83
C GLY A 180 13.05 -8.52 12.48
N LEU A 181 12.37 -7.48 11.96
CA LEU A 181 12.93 -6.17 11.61
C LEU A 181 12.06 -5.06 12.19
N SER A 182 11.70 -5.19 13.46
CA SER A 182 10.62 -4.41 14.07
C SER A 182 10.94 -2.93 14.29
N ASP A 183 12.21 -2.55 14.25
CA ASP A 183 12.75 -1.19 14.44
C ASP A 183 12.93 -0.41 13.13
N LEU A 184 12.62 -1.02 11.99
CA LEU A 184 12.69 -0.33 10.70
C LEU A 184 11.77 0.89 10.67
N LYS A 185 12.23 1.97 10.05
CA LYS A 185 11.36 3.09 9.69
C LYS A 185 10.32 2.66 8.67
N ILE A 186 9.17 3.34 8.66
CA ILE A 186 8.07 2.98 7.75
C ILE A 186 8.49 3.04 6.28
N GLU A 187 9.35 4.01 5.92
CA GLU A 187 9.89 4.13 4.57
C GLU A 187 10.76 2.92 4.19
N GLN A 188 11.49 2.34 5.14
CA GLN A 188 12.28 1.13 4.94
C GLN A 188 11.38 -0.11 4.85
N ALA A 189 10.38 -0.22 5.72
CA ALA A 189 9.38 -1.28 5.66
C ALA A 189 8.57 -1.21 4.36
N PHE A 190 8.31 0.00 3.84
CA PHE A 190 7.69 0.19 2.53
C PHE A 190 8.54 -0.42 1.42
N GLU A 191 9.85 -0.24 1.40
CA GLU A 191 10.70 -0.85 0.37
C GLU A 191 10.60 -2.38 0.35
N LEU A 192 10.56 -3.02 1.53
CA LEU A 192 10.33 -4.47 1.64
C LEU A 192 8.95 -4.89 1.13
N SER A 193 7.90 -4.16 1.50
CA SER A 193 6.54 -4.47 1.07
C SER A 193 6.33 -4.22 -0.42
N ASP A 194 6.87 -3.12 -0.94
CA ASP A 194 6.79 -2.73 -2.34
C ASP A 194 7.38 -3.80 -3.26
N ALA A 195 8.57 -4.30 -2.93
CA ALA A 195 9.24 -5.34 -3.69
C ALA A 195 8.46 -6.67 -3.78
N SER A 196 7.45 -6.88 -2.93
CA SER A 196 6.58 -8.06 -3.00
C SER A 196 5.75 -8.11 -4.29
N ALA A 197 5.54 -6.96 -4.95
CA ALA A 197 4.87 -6.87 -6.24
C ALA A 197 5.61 -7.67 -7.31
N GLU A 198 6.94 -7.59 -7.34
CA GLU A 198 7.81 -8.28 -8.31
C GLU A 198 7.80 -9.81 -8.13
N ARG A 199 7.26 -10.30 -7.03
CA ARG A 199 7.14 -11.74 -6.72
C ARG A 199 5.73 -12.27 -6.94
N SER A 200 4.82 -11.46 -7.49
CA SER A 200 3.40 -11.81 -7.70
C SER A 200 2.64 -12.07 -6.39
N ALA A 201 3.09 -11.53 -5.28
CA ALA A 201 2.36 -11.60 -4.02
C ALA A 201 1.06 -10.79 -4.10
N SER A 202 0.00 -11.26 -3.46
CA SER A 202 -1.29 -10.55 -3.38
C SER A 202 -1.23 -9.33 -2.46
N GLY A 203 -0.44 -9.40 -1.40
CA GLY A 203 -0.23 -8.33 -0.44
C GLY A 203 1.03 -8.57 0.38
N CYS A 204 1.42 -7.57 1.17
CA CYS A 204 2.55 -7.71 2.09
C CYS A 204 2.32 -6.80 3.30
N THR A 205 2.64 -7.30 4.47
CA THR A 205 2.68 -6.54 5.71
C THR A 205 3.99 -6.79 6.45
N VAL A 206 4.43 -5.83 7.26
CA VAL A 206 5.68 -5.90 8.03
C VAL A 206 5.35 -5.67 9.50
N LEU A 207 5.74 -6.61 10.36
CA LEU A 207 5.57 -6.48 11.79
C LEU A 207 6.60 -5.50 12.34
N LEU A 208 6.14 -4.36 12.82
CA LEU A 208 6.95 -3.28 13.38
C LEU A 208 6.60 -3.02 14.84
N ASP A 209 7.52 -2.43 15.56
CA ASP A 209 7.28 -1.91 16.91
C ASP A 209 6.46 -0.61 16.87
N GLU A 210 5.98 -0.22 18.03
CA GLU A 210 5.13 0.97 18.19
C GLU A 210 5.88 2.26 17.87
N GLU A 211 7.16 2.38 18.24
CA GLU A 211 7.92 3.61 18.15
C GLU A 211 8.10 4.13 16.70
N PRO A 212 8.51 3.32 15.70
CA PRO A 212 8.56 3.75 14.31
C PRO A 212 7.20 4.22 13.77
N ILE A 213 6.12 3.57 14.19
CA ILE A 213 4.76 3.93 13.76
C ILE A 213 4.32 5.24 14.40
N LEU A 214 4.65 5.48 15.66
CA LEU A 214 4.37 6.75 16.33
C LEU A 214 5.12 7.91 15.68
N GLU A 215 6.41 7.75 15.35
CA GLU A 215 7.20 8.77 14.62
C GLU A 215 6.53 9.11 13.28
N TYR A 216 6.21 8.08 12.50
CA TYR A 216 5.55 8.20 11.22
C TYR A 216 4.21 8.93 11.31
N LEU A 217 3.32 8.53 12.22
CA LEU A 217 1.99 9.14 12.33
C LEU A 217 2.08 10.61 12.78
N LYS A 218 2.96 10.94 13.72
CA LYS A 218 3.18 12.33 14.16
C LYS A 218 3.61 13.22 13.00
N SER A 219 4.55 12.76 12.18
CA SER A 219 5.01 13.47 10.98
C SER A 219 3.88 13.66 9.97
N ASN A 220 3.08 12.63 9.76
CA ASN A 220 2.02 12.66 8.75
C ASN A 220 0.80 13.49 9.15
N VAL A 221 0.50 13.62 10.44
CA VAL A 221 -0.52 14.60 10.91
C VAL A 221 -0.15 16.01 10.46
N VAL A 222 1.13 16.38 10.57
CA VAL A 222 1.62 17.69 10.10
C VAL A 222 1.48 17.80 8.58
N LEU A 223 1.88 16.77 7.84
CA LEU A 223 1.76 16.73 6.39
C LEU A 223 0.30 16.87 5.92
N LEU A 224 -0.64 16.16 6.54
CA LEU A 224 -2.06 16.23 6.19
C LEU A 224 -2.63 17.64 6.37
N ARG A 225 -2.27 18.33 7.46
CA ARG A 225 -2.70 19.70 7.71
C ARG A 225 -2.04 20.70 6.76
N TRP A 226 -0.79 20.46 6.38
CA TRP A 226 -0.14 21.23 5.33
C TRP A 226 -0.85 21.06 3.99
N LEU A 227 -1.23 19.85 3.60
CA LEU A 227 -2.00 19.61 2.37
C LEU A 227 -3.33 20.40 2.37
N ILE A 228 -3.99 20.53 3.53
CA ILE A 228 -5.20 21.35 3.66
C ILE A 228 -4.87 22.82 3.39
N SER A 229 -3.80 23.36 3.95
CA SER A 229 -3.40 24.76 3.77
C SER A 229 -3.01 25.07 2.33
N GLU A 230 -2.48 24.08 1.60
CA GLU A 230 -2.11 24.21 0.18
C GLU A 230 -3.27 23.95 -0.79
N GLY A 231 -4.47 23.68 -0.26
CA GLY A 231 -5.68 23.49 -1.07
C GLY A 231 -5.78 22.16 -1.78
N TYR A 232 -5.11 21.12 -1.27
CA TYR A 232 -5.25 19.76 -1.77
C TYR A 232 -6.59 19.15 -1.33
N GLY A 233 -7.27 18.51 -2.25
CA GLY A 233 -8.41 17.65 -2.00
C GLY A 233 -9.57 18.21 -1.20
N ASP A 234 -10.32 17.32 -0.58
CA ASP A 234 -11.35 17.67 0.40
C ASP A 234 -10.68 17.87 1.78
N PRO A 235 -10.70 19.09 2.34
CA PRO A 235 -10.10 19.36 3.64
C PRO A 235 -10.73 18.54 4.77
N ARG A 236 -12.01 18.20 4.68
CA ARG A 236 -12.71 17.38 5.69
C ARG A 236 -12.18 15.96 5.70
N THR A 237 -11.85 15.40 4.54
CA THR A 237 -11.28 14.06 4.41
C THR A 237 -9.86 14.02 4.98
N LEU A 238 -9.03 15.00 4.66
CA LEU A 238 -7.68 15.12 5.20
C LEU A 238 -7.67 15.32 6.72
N GLU A 239 -8.51 16.22 7.24
CA GLU A 239 -8.61 16.45 8.69
C GLU A 239 -9.14 15.21 9.43
N ARG A 240 -10.14 14.51 8.90
CA ARG A 240 -10.64 13.26 9.48
C ARG A 240 -9.54 12.20 9.53
N ARG A 241 -8.68 12.10 8.52
CA ARG A 241 -7.53 11.19 8.51
C ARG A 241 -6.49 11.61 9.56
N ALA A 242 -6.17 12.91 9.69
CA ALA A 242 -5.27 13.43 10.73
C ALA A 242 -5.80 13.11 12.14
N GLN A 243 -7.09 13.32 12.39
CA GLN A 243 -7.73 13.01 13.67
C GLN A 243 -7.70 11.51 14.00
N LYS A 244 -7.86 10.63 13.01
CA LYS A 244 -7.70 9.19 13.21
C LYS A 244 -6.27 8.81 13.59
N MET A 245 -5.27 9.43 12.96
CA MET A 245 -3.87 9.26 13.35
C MET A 245 -3.61 9.75 14.77
N GLU A 246 -4.10 10.94 15.15
CA GLU A 246 -3.99 11.46 16.51
C GLU A 246 -4.70 10.59 17.55
N SER A 247 -5.83 10.00 17.20
CA SER A 247 -6.54 9.07 18.08
C SER A 247 -5.74 7.80 18.32
N TRP A 248 -5.10 7.27 17.28
CA TRP A 248 -4.23 6.10 17.38
C TRP A 248 -2.98 6.42 18.22
N ILE A 249 -2.34 7.58 18.02
CA ILE A 249 -1.18 8.04 18.79
C ILE A 249 -1.48 8.13 20.30
N LYS A 250 -2.71 8.50 20.66
CA LYS A 250 -3.13 8.60 22.06
C LYS A 250 -3.34 7.24 22.73
N ASN A 251 -3.69 6.23 21.96
CA ASN A 251 -3.96 4.89 22.44
C ASN A 251 -3.49 3.87 21.40
N PRO A 252 -2.17 3.67 21.26
CA PRO A 252 -1.61 2.79 20.25
C PRO A 252 -1.98 1.34 20.53
N VAL A 253 -2.44 0.66 19.50
CA VAL A 253 -2.72 -0.78 19.51
C VAL A 253 -2.25 -1.34 18.18
N LEU A 254 -1.46 -2.40 18.23
CA LEU A 254 -1.00 -3.14 17.05
C LEU A 254 -1.52 -4.56 17.10
N LEU A 255 -2.04 -5.02 15.99
CA LEU A 255 -2.38 -6.43 15.81
C LEU A 255 -1.11 -7.28 15.77
N LYS A 256 -1.21 -8.49 16.25
CA LYS A 256 -0.15 -9.49 16.21
C LYS A 256 -0.72 -10.78 15.60
N PRO A 257 0.13 -11.60 14.97
CA PRO A 257 -0.30 -12.91 14.52
C PRO A 257 -0.83 -13.75 15.67
N ASP A 258 -1.87 -14.53 15.41
CA ASP A 258 -2.34 -15.51 16.37
C ASP A 258 -1.25 -16.55 16.68
N SER A 259 -1.17 -17.02 17.92
CA SER A 259 -0.16 -18.01 18.34
C SER A 259 -0.23 -19.34 17.57
N ASN A 260 -1.35 -19.62 16.93
CA ASN A 260 -1.61 -20.80 16.11
C ASN A 260 -1.76 -20.46 14.61
N ALA A 261 -1.30 -19.30 14.18
CA ALA A 261 -1.33 -18.89 12.77
C ALA A 261 -0.68 -19.95 11.88
N LYS A 262 -1.33 -20.23 10.74
CA LYS A 262 -0.84 -21.22 9.78
C LYS A 262 -0.33 -20.50 8.54
N TYR A 263 0.83 -20.91 8.08
CA TYR A 263 1.48 -20.37 6.88
C TYR A 263 1.64 -21.44 5.81
N ALA A 264 1.51 -21.06 4.56
CA ALA A 264 1.79 -21.95 3.41
C ALA A 264 3.27 -22.35 3.36
N ALA A 265 4.16 -21.46 3.82
CA ALA A 265 5.58 -21.71 4.03
C ALA A 265 6.15 -20.72 5.03
N THR A 266 7.27 -21.07 5.65
CA THR A 266 8.12 -20.18 6.45
C THR A 266 9.50 -20.10 5.82
N ILE A 267 9.97 -18.89 5.58
CA ILE A 267 11.29 -18.58 5.04
C ILE A 267 12.06 -17.87 6.15
N GLU A 268 13.07 -18.54 6.69
CA GLU A 268 13.93 -17.99 7.72
C GLU A 268 15.23 -17.50 7.08
N ILE A 269 15.68 -16.32 7.48
CA ILE A 269 16.88 -15.63 6.99
C ILE A 269 17.66 -15.15 8.21
N ASP A 270 18.87 -15.69 8.39
CA ASP A 270 19.80 -15.27 9.43
C ASP A 270 20.64 -14.11 8.91
N LEU A 271 20.58 -12.96 9.58
CA LEU A 271 21.33 -11.75 9.21
C LEU A 271 22.80 -11.81 9.65
N ASN A 272 23.20 -12.81 10.43
CA ASN A 272 24.59 -13.03 10.84
C ASN A 272 25.40 -13.82 9.79
N GLU A 273 24.74 -14.49 8.84
CA GLU A 273 25.34 -15.25 7.74
C GLU A 273 25.38 -14.45 6.43
#